data_e395a555eb71cc9feb46da9a60655e51
#
_entry.id   e395a555eb71cc9feb46da9a60655e51
#
_cell.length_a   1.000
_cell.length_b   1.000
_cell.length_c   1.000
_cell.angle_alpha   90.00
_cell.angle_beta   90.00
_cell.angle_gamma   90.00
#
_symmetry.space_group_name_H-M   'P 1'
#
loop_
_entity.id
_entity.type
_entity.pdbx_description
1 polymer ?
#
loop_
_entity_poly.entity_id
_entity_poly.type
_entity_poly.pdbx_seq_one_letter_code
_entity_poly.pdbx_strand_id
1 'polypeptide(L)'
;NDTDARAETVVWDANLPRVDKRFEEIEIESRNLGPGGREILFEYQLNQDGNWFKLGIVNTSPLYVLKFPTGTVSKLLQIRITPSMTSIGTTGPEMLSFRVKSQLRPPIAPTYFISVYLADNMLLLNGARSSKRTGDLHQLQNWNEEPAELLLYLPETDGFV
;
A
#
# COMPACT_ATOMS: atom_id res chain seq x y z
N ASN A 1 33.37 4.21 22.00
CA ASN A 1 33.12 4.51 20.60
C ASN A 1 31.66 4.20 20.32
N ASP A 2 30.84 5.23 20.39
CA ASP A 2 29.42 5.13 20.05
C ASP A 2 29.32 5.15 18.52
N THR A 3 29.47 3.97 17.91
CA THR A 3 29.52 3.79 16.46
C THR A 3 28.14 3.49 15.85
N ASP A 4 27.08 3.48 16.62
CA ASP A 4 25.75 3.08 16.19
C ASP A 4 24.73 4.24 16.26
N ALA A 5 25.15 5.43 15.82
CA ALA A 5 24.18 6.50 15.59
C ALA A 5 23.20 6.05 14.50
N ARG A 6 21.98 5.70 14.89
CA ARG A 6 20.90 5.39 13.94
C ARG A 6 19.64 6.16 14.32
N ALA A 7 18.87 6.53 13.33
CA ALA A 7 17.57 7.14 13.49
C ALA A 7 16.50 6.28 12.83
N GLU A 8 15.36 6.18 13.47
CA GLU A 8 14.18 5.54 12.90
C GLU A 8 13.05 6.55 12.82
N THR A 9 12.35 6.59 11.71
CA THR A 9 11.18 7.45 11.58
C THR A 9 10.01 6.88 12.40
N VAL A 10 9.02 7.71 12.67
CA VAL A 10 7.71 7.19 13.04
C VAL A 10 7.13 6.39 11.89
N VAL A 11 6.21 5.51 12.19
CA VAL A 11 5.48 4.77 11.15
C VAL A 11 4.64 5.74 10.35
N TRP A 12 4.82 5.70 9.04
CA TRP A 12 4.11 6.57 8.12
C TRP A 12 2.99 5.82 7.39
N ASP A 13 1.79 6.36 7.46
CA ASP A 13 0.58 5.81 6.85
C ASP A 13 -0.12 6.76 5.87
N ALA A 14 0.43 7.98 5.69
CA ALA A 14 -0.16 9.08 4.91
C ALA A 14 -1.60 9.45 5.35
N ASN A 15 -1.94 9.26 6.64
CA ASN A 15 -3.29 9.38 7.19
C ASN A 15 -4.34 8.44 6.54
N LEU A 16 -3.88 7.36 5.91
CA LEU A 16 -4.69 6.34 5.25
C LEU A 16 -4.22 4.94 5.68
N PRO A 17 -4.39 4.55 6.96
CA PRO A 17 -3.79 3.33 7.51
C PRO A 17 -4.33 2.04 6.91
N ARG A 18 -5.49 2.09 6.25
CA ARG A 18 -6.13 0.91 5.62
C ARG A 18 -5.91 0.80 4.12
N VAL A 19 -5.31 1.83 3.49
CA VAL A 19 -5.09 1.87 2.04
C VAL A 19 -3.68 1.42 1.71
N ASP A 20 -3.56 0.50 0.77
CA ASP A 20 -2.27 0.08 0.24
C ASP A 20 -1.62 1.21 -0.56
N LYS A 21 -0.31 1.35 -0.38
CA LYS A 21 0.54 2.32 -1.07
C LYS A 21 1.65 1.57 -1.78
N ARG A 22 1.86 1.90 -3.02
CA ARG A 22 3.03 1.46 -3.78
C ARG A 22 4.13 2.48 -3.59
N PHE A 23 5.24 2.05 -2.99
CA PHE A 23 6.43 2.89 -2.81
C PHE A 23 7.33 2.81 -4.04
N GLU A 24 7.82 3.95 -4.50
CA GLU A 24 8.59 4.05 -5.73
C GLU A 24 10.03 4.43 -5.44
N GLU A 25 10.24 5.56 -4.78
CA GLU A 25 11.58 6.07 -4.52
C GLU A 25 11.64 6.98 -3.29
N ILE A 26 12.86 7.17 -2.80
CA ILE A 26 13.20 8.17 -1.79
C ILE A 26 14.19 9.15 -2.41
N GLU A 27 13.84 10.43 -2.41
CA GLU A 27 14.76 11.53 -2.70
C GLU A 27 15.43 11.97 -1.40
N ILE A 28 16.75 12.10 -1.41
CA ILE A 28 17.55 12.39 -0.21
C ILE A 28 18.44 13.58 -0.49
N GLU A 29 18.35 14.59 0.36
CA GLU A 29 19.23 15.73 0.37
C GLU A 29 20.25 15.60 1.52
N SER A 30 21.52 15.73 1.20
CA SER A 30 22.60 15.45 2.15
C SER A 30 23.82 16.35 1.92
N ARG A 31 24.70 16.39 2.93
CA ARG A 31 25.99 17.06 2.88
C ARG A 31 27.10 16.15 3.40
N ASN A 32 28.31 16.49 3.04
CA ASN A 32 29.53 15.85 3.56
C ASN A 32 29.61 14.35 3.29
N LEU A 33 28.97 13.84 2.23
CA LEU A 33 29.11 12.46 1.79
C LEU A 33 30.26 12.27 0.79
N GLY A 34 30.75 11.05 0.65
CA GLY A 34 31.73 10.60 -0.33
C GLY A 34 33.13 10.47 0.22
N PRO A 35 34.00 11.51 0.22
CA PRO A 35 35.39 11.36 0.66
C PRO A 35 35.51 10.88 2.10
N GLY A 36 36.45 9.93 2.34
CA GLY A 36 36.67 9.35 3.67
C GLY A 36 35.60 8.30 4.08
N GLY A 37 34.91 7.72 3.11
CA GLY A 37 33.93 6.67 3.35
C GLY A 37 32.72 7.15 4.16
N ARG A 38 32.37 8.42 4.01
CA ARG A 38 31.17 8.99 4.62
C ARG A 38 29.95 8.61 3.81
N GLU A 39 29.09 7.85 4.39
CA GLU A 39 27.90 7.32 3.73
C GLU A 39 26.72 7.21 4.70
N ILE A 40 25.52 7.05 4.15
CA ILE A 40 24.29 6.84 4.91
C ILE A 40 23.59 5.60 4.37
N LEU A 41 23.41 4.60 5.22
CA LEU A 41 22.61 3.41 4.92
C LEU A 41 21.13 3.72 5.16
N PHE A 42 20.30 3.40 4.18
CA PHE A 42 18.85 3.43 4.28
C PHE A 42 18.29 2.02 4.29
N GLU A 43 17.46 1.74 5.28
CA GLU A 43 16.68 0.52 5.42
C GLU A 43 15.21 0.87 5.57
N TYR A 44 14.33 -0.04 5.21
CA TYR A 44 12.90 0.12 5.36
C TYR A 44 12.25 -1.11 5.97
N GLN A 45 11.12 -0.89 6.64
CA GLN A 45 10.25 -1.92 7.19
C GLN A 45 8.83 -1.67 6.71
N LEU A 46 8.11 -2.73 6.40
CA LEU A 46 6.71 -2.69 5.95
C LEU A 46 5.78 -3.25 7.04
N ASN A 47 4.64 -2.62 7.23
CA ASN A 47 3.58 -3.07 8.14
C ASN A 47 4.03 -3.41 9.58
N GLN A 48 5.17 -2.89 10.03
CA GLN A 48 5.74 -3.18 11.36
C GLN A 48 5.97 -4.68 11.61
N ASP A 49 6.38 -5.42 10.58
CA ASP A 49 6.59 -6.87 10.66
C ASP A 49 7.88 -7.29 11.38
N GLY A 50 8.68 -6.33 11.84
CA GLY A 50 9.97 -6.55 12.49
C GLY A 50 11.15 -6.76 11.53
N ASN A 51 10.89 -6.93 10.23
CA ASN A 51 11.92 -7.19 9.23
C ASN A 51 12.41 -5.89 8.58
N TRP A 52 13.72 -5.65 8.65
CA TRP A 52 14.35 -4.50 8.00
C TRP A 52 15.05 -4.93 6.72
N PHE A 53 14.71 -4.25 5.64
CA PHE A 53 15.27 -4.50 4.31
C PHE A 53 16.16 -3.34 3.91
N LYS A 54 17.35 -3.66 3.41
CA LYS A 54 18.26 -2.65 2.87
C LYS A 54 17.64 -2.04 1.62
N LEU A 55 17.48 -0.70 1.62
CA LEU A 55 17.09 0.06 0.43
C LEU A 55 18.32 0.43 -0.40
N GLY A 56 19.34 0.96 0.25
CA GLY A 56 20.58 1.33 -0.42
C GLY A 56 21.50 2.15 0.45
N ILE A 57 22.65 2.51 -0.12
CA ILE A 57 23.65 3.37 0.50
C ILE A 57 23.78 4.65 -0.32
N VAL A 58 23.76 5.78 0.37
CA VAL A 58 23.99 7.11 -0.21
C VAL A 58 25.39 7.55 0.16
N ASN A 59 26.23 7.79 -0.84
CA ASN A 59 27.63 8.17 -0.70
C ASN A 59 27.99 9.41 -1.51
N THR A 60 27.03 10.11 -2.06
CA THR A 60 27.20 11.35 -2.81
C THR A 60 26.23 12.43 -2.34
N SER A 61 26.66 13.68 -2.42
CA SER A 61 25.88 14.88 -2.10
C SER A 61 25.77 15.76 -3.36
N PRO A 62 24.83 16.70 -3.46
CA PRO A 62 23.81 17.06 -2.45
C PRO A 62 22.51 16.23 -2.57
N LEU A 63 22.19 15.71 -3.73
CA LEU A 63 20.92 15.03 -4.01
C LEU A 63 21.16 13.59 -4.48
N TYR A 64 20.42 12.66 -3.93
CA TYR A 64 20.46 11.26 -4.32
C TYR A 64 19.05 10.64 -4.33
N VAL A 65 18.83 9.65 -5.19
CA VAL A 65 17.55 8.94 -5.30
C VAL A 65 17.78 7.45 -5.11
N LEU A 66 17.11 6.87 -4.12
CA LEU A 66 17.04 5.43 -3.94
C LEU A 66 15.66 4.92 -4.40
N LYS A 67 15.65 3.82 -5.15
CA LYS A 67 14.41 3.20 -5.63
C LYS A 67 14.06 2.00 -4.78
N PHE A 68 12.77 1.89 -4.41
CA PHE A 68 12.25 0.67 -3.83
C PHE A 68 12.25 -0.47 -4.86
N PRO A 69 12.37 -1.73 -4.42
CA PRO A 69 12.14 -2.88 -5.29
C PRO A 69 10.79 -2.79 -5.99
N THR A 70 10.75 -3.23 -7.25
CA THR A 70 9.50 -3.22 -8.03
C THR A 70 8.41 -4.01 -7.31
N GLY A 71 7.24 -3.41 -7.17
CA GLY A 71 6.11 -4.04 -6.51
C GLY A 71 6.08 -3.90 -4.98
N THR A 72 6.93 -3.06 -4.38
CA THR A 72 6.87 -2.77 -2.95
C THR A 72 5.54 -2.08 -2.61
N VAL A 73 4.64 -2.82 -1.99
CA VAL A 73 3.29 -2.37 -1.61
C VAL A 73 3.06 -2.65 -0.14
N SER A 74 2.57 -1.66 0.60
CA SER A 74 2.26 -1.79 2.02
C SER A 74 1.30 -0.71 2.48
N LYS A 75 0.66 -0.91 3.61
CA LYS A 75 -0.16 0.10 4.29
C LYS A 75 0.69 1.05 5.12
N LEU A 76 1.75 0.54 5.71
CA LEU A 76 2.62 1.24 6.65
C LEU A 76 4.07 1.14 6.19
N LEU A 77 4.82 2.23 6.31
CA LEU A 77 6.25 2.29 6.02
C LEU A 77 6.98 2.90 7.21
N GLN A 78 8.13 2.35 7.51
CA GLN A 78 9.10 2.93 8.44
C GLN A 78 10.47 2.92 7.80
N ILE A 79 11.25 3.98 8.01
CA ILE A 79 12.61 4.12 7.46
C ILE A 79 13.59 4.16 8.62
N ARG A 80 14.68 3.43 8.47
CA ARG A 80 15.84 3.48 9.35
C ARG A 80 17.02 4.05 8.59
N ILE A 81 17.76 4.93 9.25
CA ILE A 81 18.85 5.70 8.70
C ILE A 81 20.05 5.52 9.60
N THR A 82 21.14 4.98 9.05
CA THR A 82 22.37 4.72 9.77
C THR A 82 23.54 5.42 9.06
N PRO A 83 24.02 6.56 9.59
CA PRO A 83 25.21 7.20 9.07
C PRO A 83 26.45 6.42 9.45
N SER A 84 27.43 6.35 8.55
CA SER A 84 28.72 5.72 8.80
C SER A 84 29.87 6.53 8.20
N MET A 85 31.06 6.37 8.76
CA MET A 85 32.31 6.91 8.22
C MET A 85 33.48 6.00 8.56
N THR A 86 34.41 5.84 7.61
CA THR A 86 35.57 4.96 7.79
C THR A 86 36.79 5.72 8.27
N SER A 87 36.86 7.03 8.07
CA SER A 87 37.98 7.85 8.54
C SER A 87 37.59 8.78 9.68
N ILE A 88 38.45 8.93 10.66
CA ILE A 88 38.27 9.88 11.75
C ILE A 88 38.46 11.30 11.17
N GLY A 89 37.34 11.94 10.90
CA GLY A 89 37.28 13.32 10.43
C GLY A 89 36.51 14.21 11.41
N THR A 90 36.66 15.50 11.28
CA THR A 90 35.97 16.48 12.10
C THR A 90 34.53 16.69 11.67
N THR A 91 34.14 16.21 10.48
CA THR A 91 32.80 16.43 9.89
C THR A 91 32.23 15.09 9.46
N GLY A 92 31.14 14.69 10.09
CA GLY A 92 30.40 13.46 9.75
C GLY A 92 29.46 13.62 8.56
N PRO A 93 28.85 12.53 8.10
CA PRO A 93 27.78 12.57 7.12
C PRO A 93 26.57 13.31 7.68
N GLU A 94 25.92 14.11 6.87
CA GLU A 94 24.79 14.96 7.27
C GLU A 94 23.62 14.73 6.32
N MET A 95 22.48 14.33 6.86
CA MET A 95 21.22 14.27 6.13
C MET A 95 20.41 15.53 6.44
N LEU A 96 19.99 16.26 5.42
CA LEU A 96 19.19 17.47 5.55
C LEU A 96 17.70 17.17 5.46
N SER A 97 17.31 16.39 4.46
CA SER A 97 15.91 16.02 4.26
C SER A 97 15.82 14.72 3.45
N PHE A 98 14.67 14.07 3.53
CA PHE A 98 14.29 13.06 2.55
C PHE A 98 12.79 13.12 2.27
N ARG A 99 12.41 12.68 1.08
CA ARG A 99 11.03 12.62 0.62
C ARG A 99 10.74 11.27 0.02
N VAL A 100 9.67 10.62 0.48
CA VAL A 100 9.19 9.35 -0.07
C VAL A 100 8.14 9.63 -1.13
N LYS A 101 8.32 9.06 -2.33
CA LYS A 101 7.29 9.06 -3.38
C LYS A 101 6.52 7.75 -3.34
N SER A 102 5.21 7.85 -3.30
CA SER A 102 4.31 6.71 -3.30
C SER A 102 3.04 6.99 -4.07
N GLN A 103 2.42 5.95 -4.58
CA GLN A 103 1.10 5.98 -5.22
C GLN A 103 0.09 5.25 -4.32
N LEU A 104 -1.06 5.85 -4.13
CA LEU A 104 -2.17 5.18 -3.46
C LEU A 104 -2.70 4.06 -4.36
N ARG A 105 -2.97 2.91 -3.76
CA ARG A 105 -3.66 1.78 -4.40
C ARG A 105 -4.93 1.48 -3.61
N PRO A 106 -5.99 2.28 -3.80
CA PRO A 106 -7.26 1.98 -3.16
C PRO A 106 -7.73 0.59 -3.60
N PRO A 107 -8.38 -0.18 -2.72
CA PRO A 107 -8.95 -1.44 -3.11
C PRO A 107 -9.93 -1.18 -4.25
N ILE A 108 -9.75 -1.90 -5.36
CA ILE A 108 -10.70 -1.87 -6.47
C ILE A 108 -11.88 -2.72 -6.00
N ALA A 109 -12.93 -2.07 -5.53
CA ALA A 109 -14.22 -2.72 -5.33
C ALA A 109 -15.00 -2.59 -6.64
N PRO A 110 -15.21 -3.68 -7.39
CA PRO A 110 -16.07 -3.62 -8.55
C PRO A 110 -17.49 -3.28 -8.10
N THR A 111 -18.06 -2.23 -8.68
CA THR A 111 -19.45 -1.88 -8.44
C THR A 111 -20.28 -2.47 -9.56
N TYR A 112 -21.19 -3.35 -9.22
CA TYR A 112 -22.12 -3.96 -10.17
C TYR A 112 -23.48 -3.27 -10.06
N PHE A 113 -24.03 -2.86 -11.20
CA PHE A 113 -25.40 -2.40 -11.30
C PHE A 113 -26.24 -3.56 -11.82
N ILE A 114 -27.12 -4.07 -11.00
CA ILE A 114 -28.02 -5.18 -11.36
C ILE A 114 -29.42 -4.61 -11.44
N SER A 115 -30.04 -4.73 -12.62
CA SER A 115 -31.45 -4.42 -12.79
C SER A 115 -32.28 -5.61 -12.39
N VAL A 116 -33.06 -5.46 -11.33
CA VAL A 116 -33.95 -6.51 -10.83
C VAL A 116 -35.39 -6.14 -11.17
N TYR A 117 -36.08 -7.02 -11.91
CA TYR A 117 -37.49 -6.88 -12.17
C TYR A 117 -38.28 -7.64 -11.10
N LEU A 118 -39.08 -6.93 -10.36
CA LEU A 118 -39.96 -7.48 -9.35
C LEU A 118 -41.41 -7.44 -9.84
N ALA A 119 -42.00 -8.60 -10.03
CA ALA A 119 -43.39 -8.76 -10.39
C ALA A 119 -44.01 -9.87 -9.59
N ASP A 120 -45.32 -9.72 -9.30
CA ASP A 120 -46.08 -10.78 -8.62
C ASP A 120 -46.17 -12.02 -9.51
N ASN A 121 -46.01 -13.20 -8.92
CA ASN A 121 -46.13 -14.50 -9.62
C ASN A 121 -45.13 -14.72 -10.78
N MET A 122 -43.98 -14.04 -10.78
CA MET A 122 -42.96 -14.28 -11.78
C MET A 122 -42.42 -15.72 -11.70
N LEU A 123 -42.26 -16.37 -12.85
CA LEU A 123 -41.68 -17.71 -12.91
C LEU A 123 -40.18 -17.61 -12.73
N LEU A 124 -39.68 -18.27 -11.71
CA LEU A 124 -38.23 -18.33 -11.43
C LEU A 124 -37.57 -19.47 -12.23
N LEU A 125 -36.24 -19.39 -12.43
CA LEU A 125 -35.46 -20.41 -13.15
C LEU A 125 -35.58 -21.83 -12.54
N ASN A 126 -35.86 -21.94 -11.26
CA ASN A 126 -36.09 -23.21 -10.55
C ASN A 126 -37.52 -23.75 -10.70
N GLY A 127 -38.37 -23.12 -11.52
CA GLY A 127 -39.73 -23.49 -11.75
C GLY A 127 -40.73 -23.04 -10.66
N ALA A 128 -40.27 -22.43 -9.60
CA ALA A 128 -41.12 -21.83 -8.57
C ALA A 128 -41.67 -20.48 -9.06
N ARG A 129 -42.76 -20.02 -8.42
CA ARG A 129 -43.25 -18.66 -8.64
C ARG A 129 -42.74 -17.74 -7.55
N SER A 130 -42.38 -16.51 -7.92
CA SER A 130 -41.96 -15.49 -6.96
C SER A 130 -43.06 -15.21 -5.95
N SER A 131 -42.67 -14.83 -4.76
CA SER A 131 -43.58 -14.34 -3.73
C SER A 131 -44.19 -12.99 -4.14
N LYS A 132 -44.99 -12.41 -3.27
CA LYS A 132 -45.48 -11.06 -3.50
C LYS A 132 -44.32 -10.06 -3.56
N ARG A 133 -44.39 -9.12 -4.50
CA ARG A 133 -43.43 -8.02 -4.72
C ARG A 133 -42.92 -7.37 -3.42
N THR A 134 -43.78 -7.22 -2.42
CA THR A 134 -43.41 -6.65 -1.11
C THR A 134 -42.41 -7.51 -0.35
N GLY A 135 -42.51 -8.84 -0.43
CA GLY A 135 -41.57 -9.75 0.23
C GLY A 135 -40.18 -9.70 -0.41
N ASP A 136 -40.12 -9.64 -1.76
CA ASP A 136 -38.85 -9.58 -2.50
C ASP A 136 -38.17 -8.24 -2.26
N LEU A 137 -38.93 -7.12 -2.13
CA LEU A 137 -38.37 -5.82 -1.74
C LEU A 137 -37.73 -5.83 -0.35
N HIS A 138 -38.40 -6.44 0.65
CA HIS A 138 -37.85 -6.57 1.99
C HIS A 138 -36.57 -7.41 2.01
N GLN A 139 -36.52 -8.47 1.22
CA GLN A 139 -35.33 -9.31 1.11
C GLN A 139 -34.15 -8.55 0.50
N LEU A 140 -34.38 -7.75 -0.54
CA LEU A 140 -33.33 -6.88 -1.12
C LEU A 140 -32.87 -5.79 -0.15
N GLN A 141 -33.77 -5.23 0.65
CA GLN A 141 -33.43 -4.26 1.69
C GLN A 141 -32.56 -4.90 2.77
N ASN A 142 -32.90 -6.08 3.25
CA ASN A 142 -32.13 -6.83 4.24
C ASN A 142 -30.71 -7.15 3.71
N TRP A 143 -30.56 -7.50 2.43
CA TRP A 143 -29.24 -7.73 1.83
C TRP A 143 -28.38 -6.45 1.75
N ASN A 144 -28.99 -5.28 1.68
CA ASN A 144 -28.27 -4.02 1.71
C ASN A 144 -27.81 -3.63 3.14
N GLU A 145 -28.55 -4.04 4.16
CA GLU A 145 -28.26 -3.76 5.57
C GLU A 145 -27.28 -4.79 6.18
N GLU A 146 -27.37 -6.05 5.77
CA GLU A 146 -26.45 -7.12 6.13
C GLU A 146 -25.67 -7.54 4.87
N PRO A 147 -24.38 -7.17 4.74
CA PRO A 147 -23.55 -7.58 3.60
C PRO A 147 -23.28 -9.09 3.68
N ALA A 148 -24.23 -9.90 3.26
CA ALA A 148 -24.02 -11.30 2.96
C ALA A 148 -23.25 -11.41 1.63
N GLU A 149 -22.34 -12.37 1.54
CA GLU A 149 -21.68 -12.68 0.28
C GLU A 149 -22.73 -13.06 -0.77
N LEU A 150 -22.96 -12.17 -1.72
CA LEU A 150 -23.83 -12.45 -2.86
C LEU A 150 -23.04 -13.34 -3.84
N LEU A 151 -23.24 -14.63 -3.80
CA LEU A 151 -22.73 -15.55 -4.82
C LEU A 151 -23.55 -15.33 -6.10
N LEU A 152 -23.07 -14.42 -6.96
CA LEU A 152 -23.58 -14.26 -8.30
C LEU A 152 -23.10 -15.43 -9.16
N TYR A 153 -23.98 -16.36 -9.44
CA TYR A 153 -23.74 -17.35 -10.49
C TYR A 153 -23.90 -16.64 -11.84
N LEU A 154 -22.79 -16.23 -12.43
CA LEU A 154 -22.76 -15.80 -13.82
C LEU A 154 -22.81 -17.10 -14.66
N PRO A 155 -23.85 -17.33 -15.47
CA PRO A 155 -23.80 -18.41 -16.41
C PRO A 155 -22.61 -18.15 -17.36
N GLU A 156 -21.73 -19.13 -17.51
CA GLU A 156 -20.71 -19.11 -18.53
C GLU A 156 -21.39 -18.83 -19.87
N THR A 157 -21.11 -17.67 -20.44
CA THR A 157 -21.47 -17.41 -21.83
C THR A 157 -20.54 -18.28 -22.66
N ASP A 158 -20.98 -19.50 -22.97
CA ASP A 158 -20.38 -20.29 -24.03
C ASP A 158 -20.32 -19.43 -25.27
N GLY A 159 -19.07 -19.17 -25.72
CA GLY A 159 -18.81 -18.31 -26.85
C GLY A 159 -19.56 -18.75 -28.08
N PHE A 160 -20.36 -17.87 -28.59
CA PHE A 160 -20.74 -17.93 -30.02
C PHE A 160 -19.68 -17.16 -30.80
N VAL A 161 -19.02 -17.90 -31.68
CA VAL A 161 -18.14 -17.46 -32.77
C VAL A 161 -18.88 -16.52 -33.74
#